data_f4096282cfeea381b0f9d2fd14145643
#
_entry.id   f4096282cfeea381b0f9d2fd14145643
#
_cell.length_a   1.000
_cell.length_b   1.000
_cell.length_c   1.000
_cell.angle_alpha   90.00
_cell.angle_beta   90.00
_cell.angle_gamma   90.00
#
_symmetry.space_group_name_H-M   'P 1'
#
loop_
_entity.id
_entity.type
_entity.pdbx_description
1 polymer ?
#
loop_
_entity_poly.entity_id
_entity_poly.type
_entity_poly.pdbx_seq_one_letter_code
_entity_poly.pdbx_strand_id
1 'polypeptide(L)'
;LHVTLWVHESGEILSKINTLLFDLDGTLVNTNEIILESYKHAFNTHLPNNAFSRQDIIDMIGPPLGEIFSMYTKSPFKVKKMIETYREFYKRHEHEYFYLYEGVYDALKTLKSMNYNLAIVTSKFLISAQPSLLHFDLKSLFDVIVTLDDVENPKPDKAAVDVALNHFNNVDKALMIGDNASDILSAKKRRHIKCRCQMDHQGFKCFNQRIPRLYHRNNG
;
A
#
# COMPACT_ATOMS: atom_id res chain seq x y z
N LEU A 1 13.23 16.53 5.13
CA LEU A 1 12.26 15.96 4.18
C LEU A 1 11.42 17.04 3.55
N HIS A 2 11.51 17.18 2.25
CA HIS A 2 10.89 18.31 1.56
C HIS A 2 9.47 17.96 1.07
N VAL A 3 8.51 17.84 1.97
CA VAL A 3 7.08 17.98 1.58
C VAL A 3 6.79 19.37 1.06
N THR A 4 7.58 20.37 1.48
CA THR A 4 7.44 21.80 1.13
C THR A 4 7.85 22.14 -0.32
N LEU A 5 8.62 21.31 -1.01
CA LEU A 5 9.18 21.65 -2.33
C LEU A 5 8.25 21.38 -3.51
N TRP A 6 7.13 20.70 -3.31
CA TRP A 6 6.20 20.35 -4.40
C TRP A 6 5.07 21.37 -4.63
N VAL A 7 5.00 22.39 -3.80
CA VAL A 7 4.03 23.50 -3.93
C VAL A 7 4.41 24.46 -5.05
N HIS A 8 5.67 24.45 -5.56
CA HIS A 8 6.19 25.57 -6.33
C HIS A 8 6.02 25.51 -7.85
N GLU A 9 5.77 24.35 -8.48
CA GLU A 9 5.69 24.28 -9.96
C GLU A 9 4.28 24.16 -10.56
N SER A 10 3.25 24.02 -9.73
CA SER A 10 1.86 23.92 -10.18
C SER A 10 0.88 24.65 -9.25
N GLY A 11 1.17 25.88 -8.90
CA GLY A 11 0.49 26.66 -7.85
C GLY A 11 -1.05 26.64 -7.86
N GLU A 12 -1.70 26.53 -9.02
CA GLU A 12 -3.17 26.47 -9.09
C GLU A 12 -3.77 25.10 -8.75
N ILE A 13 -3.02 24.02 -8.91
CA ILE A 13 -3.55 22.65 -8.76
C ILE A 13 -3.47 22.18 -7.31
N LEU A 14 -2.40 22.55 -6.60
CA LEU A 14 -2.17 22.16 -5.21
C LEU A 14 -2.97 23.00 -4.22
N SER A 15 -3.32 24.25 -4.57
CA SER A 15 -4.11 25.13 -3.71
C SER A 15 -5.53 24.63 -3.39
N LYS A 16 -5.97 23.53 -4.03
CA LYS A 16 -7.31 22.94 -3.81
C LYS A 16 -7.26 21.53 -3.22
N ILE A 17 -6.07 20.92 -3.03
CA ILE A 17 -5.97 19.62 -2.37
C ILE A 17 -6.07 19.83 -0.87
N ASN A 18 -7.08 19.25 -0.27
CA ASN A 18 -7.31 19.29 1.18
C ASN A 18 -7.47 17.90 1.81
N THR A 19 -7.40 16.83 1.00
CA THR A 19 -7.62 15.46 1.45
C THR A 19 -6.51 14.56 0.89
N LEU A 20 -5.84 13.82 1.77
CA LEU A 20 -4.74 12.92 1.43
C LEU A 20 -5.09 11.50 1.87
N LEU A 21 -5.06 10.58 0.92
CA LEU A 21 -5.32 9.17 1.11
C LEU A 21 -4.00 8.43 0.97
N PHE A 22 -3.59 7.68 1.99
CA PHE A 22 -2.32 6.96 2.01
C PHE A 22 -2.55 5.46 2.00
N ASP A 23 -1.80 4.74 1.19
CA ASP A 23 -1.61 3.32 1.46
C ASP A 23 -0.73 3.14 2.70
N LEU A 24 -0.73 1.94 3.28
CA LEU A 24 0.01 1.64 4.50
C LEU A 24 1.36 0.99 4.20
N ASP A 25 1.33 -0.22 3.63
CA ASP A 25 2.53 -1.02 3.39
C ASP A 25 3.29 -0.53 2.15
N GLY A 26 4.61 -0.35 2.27
CA GLY A 26 5.41 0.21 1.17
C GLY A 26 5.27 1.73 0.99
N THR A 27 4.36 2.37 1.73
CA THR A 27 4.09 3.82 1.66
C THR A 27 4.37 4.54 2.97
N LEU A 28 3.69 4.20 4.03
CA LEU A 28 3.93 4.75 5.37
C LEU A 28 4.90 3.87 6.16
N VAL A 29 4.67 2.57 6.08
CA VAL A 29 5.45 1.55 6.78
C VAL A 29 6.22 0.72 5.76
N ASN A 30 7.53 0.61 5.95
CA ASN A 30 8.34 -0.31 5.17
C ASN A 30 8.16 -1.72 5.71
N THR A 31 7.40 -2.53 4.99
CA THR A 31 7.17 -3.94 5.28
C THR A 31 7.82 -4.86 4.23
N ASN A 32 8.61 -4.31 3.32
CA ASN A 32 9.16 -5.05 2.19
C ASN A 32 10.03 -6.22 2.65
N GLU A 33 10.88 -6.03 3.66
CA GLU A 33 11.76 -7.08 4.15
C GLU A 33 11.00 -8.24 4.78
N ILE A 34 9.99 -7.99 5.62
CA ILE A 34 9.20 -9.07 6.21
C ILE A 34 8.39 -9.82 5.16
N ILE A 35 7.88 -9.11 4.15
CA ILE A 35 7.19 -9.73 3.01
C ILE A 35 8.15 -10.68 2.26
N LEU A 36 9.34 -10.19 1.92
CA LEU A 36 10.38 -10.97 1.23
C LEU A 36 10.78 -12.21 2.03
N GLU A 37 11.10 -12.06 3.30
CA GLU A 37 11.52 -13.17 4.14
C GLU A 37 10.38 -14.18 4.39
N SER A 38 9.13 -13.71 4.44
CA SER A 38 7.96 -14.59 4.55
C SER A 38 7.75 -15.45 3.30
N TYR A 39 7.88 -14.85 2.09
CA TYR A 39 7.87 -15.62 0.84
C TYR A 39 9.00 -16.64 0.79
N LYS A 40 10.22 -16.20 1.08
CA LYS A 40 11.41 -17.04 1.10
C LYS A 40 11.26 -18.22 2.06
N HIS A 41 10.74 -17.97 3.27
CA HIS A 41 10.46 -19.01 4.25
C HIS A 41 9.42 -20.02 3.73
N ALA A 42 8.31 -19.55 3.16
CA ALA A 42 7.26 -20.40 2.61
C ALA A 42 7.77 -21.22 1.41
N PHE A 43 8.54 -20.64 0.50
CA PHE A 43 9.15 -21.36 -0.62
C PHE A 43 10.17 -22.40 -0.16
N ASN A 44 11.09 -22.05 0.72
CA ASN A 44 12.08 -22.99 1.25
C ASN A 44 11.43 -24.19 1.97
N THR A 45 10.34 -23.96 2.69
CA THR A 45 9.61 -25.00 3.41
C THR A 45 8.87 -25.96 2.47
N HIS A 46 8.22 -25.43 1.44
CA HIS A 46 7.31 -26.22 0.61
C HIS A 46 7.86 -26.56 -0.77
N LEU A 47 8.87 -25.84 -1.25
CA LEU A 47 9.48 -26.00 -2.58
C LEU A 47 11.01 -25.99 -2.48
N PRO A 48 11.64 -26.84 -1.67
CA PRO A 48 13.08 -26.76 -1.34
C PRO A 48 14.00 -26.94 -2.55
N ASN A 49 13.49 -27.51 -3.64
CA ASN A 49 14.27 -27.70 -4.89
C ASN A 49 14.18 -26.50 -5.83
N ASN A 50 13.40 -25.47 -5.49
CA ASN A 50 13.29 -24.26 -6.29
C ASN A 50 14.17 -23.17 -5.66
N ALA A 51 15.08 -22.60 -6.43
CA ALA A 51 15.85 -21.45 -6.01
C ALA A 51 15.16 -20.16 -6.51
N PHE A 52 14.81 -19.29 -5.59
CA PHE A 52 14.25 -17.96 -5.91
C PHE A 52 15.27 -16.91 -5.52
N SER A 53 15.62 -16.05 -6.46
CA SER A 53 16.41 -14.86 -6.17
C SER A 53 15.56 -13.83 -5.42
N ARG A 54 16.22 -12.85 -4.79
CA ARG A 54 15.52 -11.72 -4.16
C ARG A 54 14.63 -10.99 -5.17
N GLN A 55 15.10 -10.83 -6.42
CA GLN A 55 14.35 -10.13 -7.47
C GLN A 55 13.11 -10.92 -7.89
N ASP A 56 13.21 -12.25 -8.02
CA ASP A 56 12.05 -13.09 -8.34
C ASP A 56 10.92 -12.88 -7.31
N ILE A 57 11.28 -12.79 -6.02
CA ILE A 57 10.29 -12.59 -4.95
C ILE A 57 9.72 -11.17 -4.99
N ILE A 58 10.55 -10.15 -5.25
CA ILE A 58 10.07 -8.76 -5.41
C ILE A 58 9.03 -8.66 -6.52
N ASP A 59 9.27 -9.32 -7.65
CA ASP A 59 8.37 -9.30 -8.80
C ASP A 59 7.02 -10.02 -8.54
N MET A 60 6.95 -10.83 -7.48
CA MET A 60 5.73 -11.51 -7.03
C MET A 60 4.88 -10.66 -6.09
N ILE A 61 5.39 -9.55 -5.55
CA ILE A 61 4.67 -8.74 -4.57
C ILE A 61 3.58 -7.93 -5.28
N GLY A 62 2.37 -8.00 -4.74
CA GLY A 62 1.20 -7.24 -5.21
C GLY A 62 -0.05 -8.10 -5.39
N PRO A 63 -0.03 -9.18 -6.18
CA PRO A 63 -1.17 -10.08 -6.28
C PRO A 63 -1.43 -10.85 -4.97
N PRO A 64 -2.65 -11.38 -4.77
CA PRO A 64 -3.00 -12.21 -3.61
C PRO A 64 -2.09 -13.45 -3.48
N LEU A 65 -1.72 -13.83 -2.25
CA LEU A 65 -0.84 -14.98 -1.97
C LEU A 65 -1.31 -16.26 -2.66
N GLY A 66 -2.64 -16.47 -2.69
CA GLY A 66 -3.23 -17.65 -3.33
C GLY A 66 -2.95 -17.71 -4.82
N GLU A 67 -2.96 -16.60 -5.53
CA GLU A 67 -2.63 -16.52 -6.94
C GLU A 67 -1.15 -16.85 -7.16
N ILE A 68 -0.27 -16.20 -6.41
CA ILE A 68 1.18 -16.41 -6.51
C ILE A 68 1.54 -17.88 -6.23
N PHE A 69 1.10 -18.45 -5.11
CA PHE A 69 1.44 -19.84 -4.78
C PHE A 69 0.82 -20.86 -5.75
N SER A 70 -0.33 -20.55 -6.36
CA SER A 70 -0.95 -21.41 -7.37
C SER A 70 -0.15 -21.50 -8.68
N MET A 71 0.77 -20.58 -8.93
CA MET A 71 1.69 -20.66 -10.06
C MET A 71 2.70 -21.80 -9.90
N TYR A 72 3.02 -22.19 -8.67
CA TYR A 72 4.06 -23.17 -8.34
C TYR A 72 3.53 -24.54 -7.92
N THR A 73 2.23 -24.67 -7.66
CA THR A 73 1.60 -25.97 -7.34
C THR A 73 0.14 -26.00 -7.75
N LYS A 74 -0.29 -27.12 -8.30
CA LYS A 74 -1.70 -27.38 -8.66
C LYS A 74 -2.54 -27.93 -7.49
N SER A 75 -1.91 -28.21 -6.34
CA SER A 75 -2.60 -28.72 -5.15
C SER A 75 -3.17 -27.59 -4.31
N PRO A 76 -4.51 -27.44 -4.20
CA PRO A 76 -5.12 -26.43 -3.34
C PRO A 76 -4.71 -26.57 -1.87
N PHE A 77 -4.52 -27.80 -1.42
CA PHE A 77 -4.05 -28.11 -0.07
C PHE A 77 -2.64 -27.55 0.15
N LYS A 78 -1.72 -27.72 -0.81
CA LYS A 78 -0.36 -27.20 -0.72
C LYS A 78 -0.34 -25.67 -0.77
N VAL A 79 -1.17 -25.04 -1.62
CA VAL A 79 -1.35 -23.58 -1.65
C VAL A 79 -1.78 -23.06 -0.28
N LYS A 80 -2.79 -23.70 0.32
CA LYS A 80 -3.26 -23.33 1.67
C LYS A 80 -2.13 -23.41 2.70
N LYS A 81 -1.35 -24.49 2.69
CA LYS A 81 -0.21 -24.67 3.60
C LYS A 81 0.88 -23.63 3.40
N MET A 82 1.18 -23.25 2.17
CA MET A 82 2.14 -22.19 1.86
C MET A 82 1.66 -20.84 2.40
N ILE A 83 0.36 -20.53 2.27
CA ILE A 83 -0.24 -19.31 2.83
C ILE A 83 -0.16 -19.31 4.36
N GLU A 84 -0.47 -20.44 5.01
CA GLU A 84 -0.35 -20.58 6.47
C GLU A 84 1.08 -20.34 6.93
N THR A 85 2.07 -20.99 6.30
CA THR A 85 3.49 -20.83 6.61
C THR A 85 3.97 -19.39 6.44
N TYR A 86 3.56 -18.75 5.33
CA TYR A 86 3.85 -17.33 5.09
C TYR A 86 3.31 -16.45 6.22
N ARG A 87 2.02 -16.60 6.55
CA ARG A 87 1.34 -15.78 7.56
C ARG A 87 1.89 -15.98 8.96
N GLU A 88 2.24 -17.22 9.31
CA GLU A 88 2.83 -17.55 10.61
C GLU A 88 4.22 -16.92 10.75
N PHE A 89 5.05 -17.01 9.72
CA PHE A 89 6.36 -16.36 9.70
C PHE A 89 6.21 -14.84 9.81
N TYR A 90 5.37 -14.25 8.96
CA TYR A 90 5.10 -12.81 8.97
C TYR A 90 4.69 -12.34 10.37
N LYS A 91 3.64 -12.94 10.94
CA LYS A 91 3.12 -12.57 12.26
C LYS A 91 4.16 -12.70 13.39
N ARG A 92 5.03 -13.72 13.30
CA ARG A 92 6.06 -13.96 14.33
C ARG A 92 7.18 -12.93 14.29
N HIS A 93 7.53 -12.46 13.10
CA HIS A 93 8.72 -11.64 12.88
C HIS A 93 8.42 -10.20 12.43
N GLU A 94 7.16 -9.81 12.23
CA GLU A 94 6.83 -8.49 11.70
C GLU A 94 7.48 -7.35 12.47
N HIS A 95 7.50 -7.42 13.80
CA HIS A 95 8.07 -6.39 14.68
C HIS A 95 9.59 -6.23 14.55
N GLU A 96 10.29 -7.19 13.96
CA GLU A 96 11.74 -7.14 13.72
C GLU A 96 12.08 -6.40 12.42
N TYR A 97 11.14 -6.29 11.49
CA TYR A 97 11.39 -5.87 10.12
C TYR A 97 10.63 -4.63 9.69
N PHE A 98 9.53 -4.23 10.35
CA PHE A 98 8.81 -3.07 9.90
C PHE A 98 9.25 -1.80 10.64
N TYR A 99 9.38 -0.73 9.87
CA TYR A 99 9.71 0.62 10.36
C TYR A 99 9.01 1.67 9.51
N LEU A 100 8.77 2.85 10.08
CA LEU A 100 8.30 3.98 9.29
C LEU A 100 9.38 4.44 8.33
N TYR A 101 9.00 4.80 7.12
CA TYR A 101 9.93 5.52 6.27
C TYR A 101 10.35 6.83 6.94
N GLU A 102 11.60 7.23 6.70
CA GLU A 102 12.18 8.42 7.30
C GLU A 102 11.31 9.67 7.05
N GLY A 103 10.98 10.40 8.12
CA GLY A 103 10.22 11.64 8.10
C GLY A 103 8.71 11.50 7.87
N VAL A 104 8.16 10.28 7.74
CA VAL A 104 6.73 10.06 7.58
C VAL A 104 5.95 10.64 8.76
N TYR A 105 6.38 10.35 9.98
CA TYR A 105 5.67 10.81 11.18
C TYR A 105 5.60 12.35 11.27
N ASP A 106 6.72 13.03 11.03
CA ASP A 106 6.78 14.49 11.07
C ASP A 106 5.97 15.12 9.93
N ALA A 107 6.00 14.51 8.75
CA ALA A 107 5.19 14.95 7.61
C ALA A 107 3.69 14.85 7.93
N LEU A 108 3.23 13.72 8.50
CA LEU A 108 1.84 13.54 8.87
C LEU A 108 1.40 14.54 9.96
N LYS A 109 2.22 14.78 10.97
CA LYS A 109 1.95 15.81 11.98
C LYS A 109 1.82 17.21 11.38
N THR A 110 2.72 17.54 10.45
CA THR A 110 2.67 18.83 9.75
C THR A 110 1.38 18.95 8.94
N LEU A 111 1.03 17.95 8.16
CA LEU A 111 -0.21 17.93 7.37
C LEU A 111 -1.44 18.07 8.28
N LYS A 112 -1.46 17.37 9.42
CA LYS A 112 -2.54 17.49 10.40
C LYS A 112 -2.64 18.89 10.98
N SER A 113 -1.51 19.53 11.32
CA SER A 113 -1.49 20.91 11.82
C SER A 113 -1.93 21.94 10.76
N MET A 114 -1.83 21.60 9.47
CA MET A 114 -2.33 22.39 8.35
C MET A 114 -3.80 22.10 8.01
N ASN A 115 -4.52 21.34 8.83
CA ASN A 115 -5.92 20.95 8.67
C ASN A 115 -6.22 20.14 7.39
N TYR A 116 -5.27 19.33 6.92
CA TYR A 116 -5.58 18.34 5.89
C TYR A 116 -6.43 17.20 6.45
N ASN A 117 -7.39 16.73 5.67
CA ASN A 117 -8.06 15.47 5.90
C ASN A 117 -7.10 14.33 5.58
N LEU A 118 -6.86 13.41 6.52
CA LEU A 118 -5.92 12.31 6.36
C LEU A 118 -6.64 10.97 6.49
N ALA A 119 -6.50 10.10 5.49
CA ALA A 119 -7.04 8.74 5.52
C ALA A 119 -5.98 7.70 5.18
N ILE A 120 -6.06 6.53 5.82
CA ILE A 120 -5.39 5.31 5.36
C ILE A 120 -6.38 4.51 4.51
N VAL A 121 -5.91 4.01 3.35
CA VAL A 121 -6.67 3.14 2.45
C VAL A 121 -5.79 1.94 2.09
N THR A 122 -5.92 0.85 2.85
CA THR A 122 -5.06 -0.33 2.72
C THR A 122 -5.80 -1.56 2.19
N SER A 123 -5.07 -2.44 1.49
CA SER A 123 -5.54 -3.78 1.10
C SER A 123 -5.32 -4.84 2.19
N LYS A 124 -4.98 -4.45 3.41
CA LYS A 124 -4.93 -5.32 4.57
C LYS A 124 -6.28 -5.41 5.27
N PHE A 125 -6.54 -6.55 5.91
CA PHE A 125 -7.54 -6.65 6.97
C PHE A 125 -7.08 -5.86 8.21
N LEU A 126 -8.01 -5.35 8.98
CA LEU A 126 -7.71 -4.57 10.19
C LEU A 126 -6.81 -5.33 11.17
N ILE A 127 -7.08 -6.62 11.36
CA ILE A 127 -6.27 -7.49 12.23
C ILE A 127 -4.79 -7.51 11.83
N SER A 128 -4.50 -7.37 10.53
CA SER A 128 -3.13 -7.37 9.98
C SER A 128 -2.52 -5.96 9.93
N ALA A 129 -3.33 -4.91 9.85
CA ALA A 129 -2.86 -3.52 9.86
C ALA A 129 -2.62 -3.00 11.29
N GLN A 130 -3.40 -3.48 12.26
CA GLN A 130 -3.41 -2.99 13.63
C GLN A 130 -2.04 -2.98 14.33
N PRO A 131 -1.16 -4.02 14.19
CA PRO A 131 0.14 -3.99 14.85
C PRO A 131 0.99 -2.78 14.45
N SER A 132 1.11 -2.48 13.16
CA SER A 132 1.87 -1.31 12.69
C SER A 132 1.19 0.02 13.05
N LEU A 133 -0.14 0.09 12.98
CA LEU A 133 -0.90 1.28 13.36
C LEU A 133 -0.71 1.65 14.85
N LEU A 134 -0.65 0.64 15.72
CA LEU A 134 -0.43 0.84 17.16
C LEU A 134 1.04 1.11 17.48
N HIS A 135 1.96 0.34 16.90
CA HIS A 135 3.39 0.47 17.17
C HIS A 135 3.94 1.86 16.84
N PHE A 136 3.46 2.45 15.74
CA PHE A 136 3.89 3.77 15.28
C PHE A 136 2.94 4.90 15.66
N ASP A 137 1.92 4.64 16.47
CA ASP A 137 0.89 5.62 16.85
C ASP A 137 0.25 6.34 15.65
N LEU A 138 0.12 5.63 14.53
CA LEU A 138 -0.45 6.22 13.31
C LEU A 138 -1.94 6.51 13.46
N LYS A 139 -2.65 5.72 14.27
CA LYS A 139 -4.10 5.87 14.44
C LYS A 139 -4.49 7.27 14.91
N SER A 140 -3.66 7.92 15.72
CA SER A 140 -3.92 9.26 16.27
C SER A 140 -3.81 10.36 15.20
N LEU A 141 -3.09 10.10 14.10
CA LEU A 141 -2.82 11.08 13.04
C LEU A 141 -3.84 11.04 11.91
N PHE A 142 -4.62 9.97 11.78
CA PHE A 142 -5.57 9.80 10.69
C PHE A 142 -7.01 9.98 11.17
N ASP A 143 -7.85 10.59 10.32
CA ASP A 143 -9.26 10.80 10.58
C ASP A 143 -10.07 9.52 10.32
N VAL A 144 -9.65 8.72 9.35
CA VAL A 144 -10.27 7.43 9.00
C VAL A 144 -9.22 6.44 8.50
N ILE A 145 -9.44 5.17 8.80
CA ILE A 145 -8.66 4.04 8.32
C ILE A 145 -9.62 3.07 7.64
N VAL A 146 -9.42 2.86 6.35
CA VAL A 146 -10.21 1.94 5.52
C VAL A 146 -9.36 0.71 5.20
N THR A 147 -9.90 -0.45 5.53
CA THR A 147 -9.27 -1.77 5.40
C THR A 147 -10.08 -2.68 4.49
N LEU A 148 -9.66 -3.92 4.28
CA LEU A 148 -10.46 -4.91 3.54
C LEU A 148 -11.77 -5.28 4.25
N ASP A 149 -11.86 -5.04 5.55
CA ASP A 149 -13.11 -5.32 6.30
C ASP A 149 -14.23 -4.34 5.94
N ASP A 150 -13.91 -3.20 5.34
CA ASP A 150 -14.84 -2.11 5.04
C ASP A 150 -15.38 -2.17 3.60
N VAL A 151 -14.88 -3.09 2.76
CA VAL A 151 -15.20 -3.16 1.34
C VAL A 151 -15.33 -4.59 0.82
N GLU A 152 -16.20 -4.79 -0.17
CA GLU A 152 -16.32 -6.09 -0.85
C GLU A 152 -15.17 -6.34 -1.83
N ASN A 153 -14.70 -5.28 -2.49
CA ASN A 153 -13.67 -5.36 -3.53
C ASN A 153 -12.43 -4.55 -3.12
N PRO A 154 -11.25 -5.22 -3.08
CA PRO A 154 -9.98 -4.55 -2.77
C PRO A 154 -9.53 -3.62 -3.91
N LYS A 155 -8.52 -2.79 -3.64
CA LYS A 155 -7.79 -2.08 -4.69
C LYS A 155 -7.31 -3.10 -5.76
N PRO A 156 -7.46 -2.86 -7.06
CA PRO A 156 -7.68 -1.56 -7.72
C PRO A 156 -9.16 -1.13 -7.87
N ASP A 157 -10.12 -1.76 -7.16
CA ASP A 157 -11.47 -1.19 -7.13
C ASP A 157 -11.47 0.14 -6.36
N LYS A 158 -12.42 1.01 -6.73
CA LYS A 158 -12.54 2.34 -6.11
C LYS A 158 -13.23 2.33 -4.73
N ALA A 159 -13.81 1.20 -4.34
CA ALA A 159 -14.69 1.10 -3.16
C ALA A 159 -14.01 1.63 -1.88
N ALA A 160 -12.77 1.24 -1.61
CA ALA A 160 -12.05 1.70 -0.42
C ALA A 160 -11.76 3.21 -0.44
N VAL A 161 -11.46 3.76 -1.62
CA VAL A 161 -11.28 5.20 -1.82
C VAL A 161 -12.61 5.94 -1.59
N ASP A 162 -13.72 5.38 -2.09
CA ASP A 162 -15.06 5.95 -1.92
C ASP A 162 -15.47 5.98 -0.44
N VAL A 163 -15.23 4.90 0.30
CA VAL A 163 -15.49 4.83 1.74
C VAL A 163 -14.70 5.91 2.48
N ALA A 164 -13.40 6.04 2.20
CA ALA A 164 -12.56 7.06 2.82
C ALA A 164 -13.04 8.48 2.53
N LEU A 165 -13.38 8.79 1.27
CA LEU A 165 -13.86 10.13 0.89
C LEU A 165 -15.20 10.47 1.49
N ASN A 166 -16.11 9.50 1.59
CA ASN A 166 -17.44 9.69 2.18
C ASN A 166 -17.41 9.99 3.70
N HIS A 167 -16.28 9.72 4.35
CA HIS A 167 -16.06 10.08 5.75
C HIS A 167 -15.97 11.60 5.95
N PHE A 168 -15.51 12.33 4.94
CA PHE A 168 -15.25 13.76 5.04
C PHE A 168 -16.38 14.60 4.46
N ASN A 169 -16.80 15.64 5.17
CA ASN A 169 -17.85 16.56 4.72
C ASN A 169 -17.34 17.61 3.69
N ASN A 170 -16.02 17.83 3.62
CA ASN A 170 -15.39 18.91 2.87
C ASN A 170 -14.20 18.39 2.04
N VAL A 171 -14.47 17.71 0.96
CA VAL A 171 -13.44 17.27 0.00
C VAL A 171 -13.48 18.17 -1.23
N ASP A 172 -12.48 19.05 -1.37
CA ASP A 172 -12.31 19.84 -2.61
C ASP A 172 -11.60 19.00 -3.68
N LYS A 173 -10.37 18.59 -3.38
CA LYS A 173 -9.60 17.62 -4.16
C LYS A 173 -8.87 16.68 -3.23
N ALA A 174 -8.79 15.44 -3.63
CA ALA A 174 -8.02 14.41 -2.93
C ALA A 174 -6.78 14.00 -3.72
N LEU A 175 -5.77 13.51 -3.01
CA LEU A 175 -4.58 12.88 -3.56
C LEU A 175 -4.41 11.49 -2.95
N MET A 176 -4.30 10.47 -3.79
CA MET A 176 -3.92 9.10 -3.35
C MET A 176 -2.41 8.96 -3.46
N ILE A 177 -1.80 8.50 -2.37
CA ILE A 177 -0.36 8.27 -2.21
C ILE A 177 -0.18 6.78 -1.91
N GLY A 178 0.57 6.09 -2.76
CA GLY A 178 0.80 4.65 -2.66
C GLY A 178 1.96 4.22 -3.54
N ASP A 179 2.53 3.06 -3.28
CA ASP A 179 3.66 2.49 -4.00
C ASP A 179 3.24 1.50 -5.10
N ASN A 180 1.99 1.05 -5.06
CA ASN A 180 1.47 0.04 -5.99
C ASN A 180 0.56 0.64 -7.08
N ALA A 181 0.55 0.01 -8.26
CA ALA A 181 -0.35 0.39 -9.36
C ALA A 181 -1.84 0.31 -8.97
N SER A 182 -2.21 -0.59 -8.05
CA SER A 182 -3.57 -0.73 -7.53
C SER A 182 -4.07 0.52 -6.82
N ASP A 183 -3.19 1.25 -6.11
CA ASP A 183 -3.50 2.51 -5.44
C ASP A 183 -3.93 3.57 -6.44
N ILE A 184 -3.11 3.69 -7.48
CA ILE A 184 -3.33 4.65 -8.56
C ILE A 184 -4.60 4.35 -9.34
N LEU A 185 -4.83 3.07 -9.65
CA LEU A 185 -6.00 2.64 -10.41
C LEU A 185 -7.30 2.82 -9.62
N SER A 186 -7.29 2.56 -8.30
CA SER A 186 -8.45 2.76 -7.42
C SER A 186 -8.90 4.23 -7.38
N ALA A 187 -7.95 5.15 -7.43
CA ALA A 187 -8.21 6.58 -7.38
C ALA A 187 -8.56 7.20 -8.76
N LYS A 188 -8.02 6.67 -9.87
CA LYS A 188 -8.25 7.21 -11.24
C LYS A 188 -9.72 7.22 -11.69
N LYS A 189 -10.54 6.35 -11.14
CA LYS A 189 -11.97 6.27 -11.48
C LYS A 189 -12.80 7.44 -10.92
N ARG A 190 -12.18 8.41 -10.24
CA ARG A 190 -12.82 9.60 -9.68
C ARG A 190 -12.22 10.89 -10.24
N ARG A 191 -13.08 11.80 -10.80
CA ARG A 191 -12.67 13.05 -11.47
C ARG A 191 -11.90 14.04 -10.59
N HIS A 192 -12.04 13.95 -9.26
CA HIS A 192 -11.46 14.89 -8.30
C HIS A 192 -10.20 14.36 -7.60
N ILE A 193 -9.73 13.16 -7.97
CA ILE A 193 -8.54 12.56 -7.36
C ILE A 193 -7.37 12.63 -8.33
N LYS A 194 -6.27 13.19 -7.89
CA LYS A 194 -4.97 13.11 -8.57
C LYS A 194 -4.14 12.04 -7.90
N CYS A 195 -3.34 11.35 -8.66
CA CYS A 195 -2.55 10.23 -8.18
C CYS A 195 -1.11 10.39 -8.59
N ARG A 196 -0.25 10.10 -7.70
CA ARG A 196 0.95 9.29 -7.78
C ARG A 196 2.04 9.76 -6.84
N CYS A 197 2.46 8.91 -5.95
CA CYS A 197 3.80 8.97 -5.37
C CYS A 197 4.30 7.55 -5.23
N GLN A 198 5.51 7.30 -5.68
CA GLN A 198 6.24 6.09 -5.41
C GLN A 198 7.28 6.42 -4.33
N MET A 199 7.29 5.65 -3.25
CA MET A 199 8.38 5.68 -2.28
C MET A 199 9.49 4.80 -2.80
N ASP A 200 10.70 5.32 -2.91
CA ASP A 200 11.91 4.52 -3.07
C ASP A 200 12.82 4.71 -1.85
N HIS A 201 13.94 4.00 -1.82
CA HIS A 201 14.93 4.09 -0.73
C HIS A 201 15.53 5.50 -0.53
N GLN A 202 15.14 6.49 -1.35
CA GLN A 202 15.59 7.89 -1.31
C GLN A 202 14.47 8.88 -0.96
N GLY A 203 13.25 8.41 -0.62
CA GLY A 203 12.12 9.25 -0.23
C GLY A 203 11.03 9.39 -1.30
N PHE A 204 10.10 10.34 -1.10
CA PHE A 204 8.98 10.58 -2.01
C PHE A 204 9.44 11.07 -3.39
N LYS A 205 9.15 10.30 -4.44
CA LYS A 205 9.24 10.76 -5.83
C LYS A 205 7.87 10.75 -6.48
N CYS A 206 7.36 11.93 -6.81
CA CYS A 206 6.17 12.06 -7.64
C CYS A 206 6.55 11.93 -9.12
N PHE A 207 5.99 10.95 -9.81
CA PHE A 207 6.19 10.78 -11.25
C PHE A 207 4.94 11.17 -12.03
N ASN A 208 5.09 12.15 -12.91
CA ASN A 208 4.08 12.49 -13.91
C ASN A 208 4.38 11.73 -15.23
N GLN A 209 4.40 10.39 -15.17
CA GLN A 209 4.63 9.58 -16.36
C GLN A 209 3.43 8.70 -16.69
N ARG A 210 3.17 8.56 -18.00
CA ARG A 210 2.16 7.65 -18.57
C ARG A 210 2.44 6.23 -18.08
N ILE A 211 1.41 5.54 -17.59
CA ILE A 211 1.49 4.12 -17.22
C ILE A 211 2.01 3.34 -18.42
N PRO A 212 3.06 2.51 -18.28
CA PRO A 212 3.42 1.57 -19.33
C PRO A 212 2.23 0.65 -19.63
N ARG A 213 1.99 0.37 -20.92
CA ARG A 213 0.92 -0.53 -21.41
C ARG A 213 1.21 -2.01 -21.10
N LEU A 214 1.46 -2.38 -19.85
CA LEU A 214 1.83 -3.75 -19.47
C LEU A 214 0.68 -4.61 -18.91
N TYR A 215 -0.53 -4.07 -18.80
CA TYR A 215 -1.71 -4.83 -18.33
C TYR A 215 -2.78 -5.01 -19.41
N HIS A 216 -2.38 -5.24 -20.66
CA HIS A 216 -3.23 -5.77 -21.70
C HIS A 216 -2.58 -7.04 -22.25
N ARG A 217 -2.69 -8.14 -21.53
CA ARG A 217 -2.59 -9.48 -22.15
C ARG A 217 -3.60 -10.42 -21.52
N ASN A 218 -4.49 -10.82 -22.43
CA ASN A 218 -5.29 -12.02 -22.46
C ASN A 218 -6.56 -12.09 -21.60
N ASN A 219 -7.64 -11.53 -22.14
CA ASN A 219 -8.90 -12.25 -22.26
C ASN A 219 -9.15 -12.41 -23.77
N GLY A 220 -8.86 -13.58 -24.29
CA GLY A 220 -9.25 -14.17 -25.53
C GLY A 220 -9.44 -15.65 -25.26
#